data_392b1a26bf1ecd3d8af391d920f41665
#
_entry.id   392b1a26bf1ecd3d8af391d920f41665
#
_cell.length_a   1.000
_cell.length_b   1.000
_cell.length_c   1.000
_cell.angle_alpha   90.00
_cell.angle_beta   90.00
_cell.angle_gamma   90.00
#
_symmetry.space_group_name_H-M   'P 1'
#
loop_
_entity.id
_entity.type
_entity.pdbx_description
1 polymer ?
#
loop_
_entity_poly.entity_id
_entity_poly.type
_entity_poly.pdbx_seq_one_letter_code
_entity_poly.pdbx_strand_id
1 'polypeptide(L)'
;MARVRSKDTRPEMAVRRLVHGMGYRYRLHGRDLPGCPDLVFPRLRKVLFVHGCFWHRHPNPECKLARLPKSRLDFWLPKLEENRRRDREQQEALLDLGWRFLVVWECETPDIPNLVEKLRMFLAEDE
;
A
#
# COMPACT_ATOMS: atom_id res chain seq x y z
N MET A 1 -8.49 -2.52 -23.13
CA MET A 1 -7.92 -2.77 -21.79
C MET A 1 -8.25 -1.64 -20.86
N ALA A 2 -8.70 -1.97 -19.67
CA ALA A 2 -8.98 -0.96 -18.67
C ALA A 2 -7.66 -0.31 -18.22
N ARG A 3 -7.68 0.99 -18.09
CA ARG A 3 -6.54 1.70 -17.52
C ARG A 3 -6.39 1.35 -16.04
N VAL A 4 -5.17 1.03 -15.64
CA VAL A 4 -4.86 0.86 -14.23
C VAL A 4 -4.73 2.25 -13.61
N ARG A 5 -5.55 2.53 -12.62
CA ARG A 5 -5.47 3.81 -11.89
C ARG A 5 -4.29 3.78 -10.94
N SER A 6 -3.58 4.89 -10.84
CA SER A 6 -2.50 5.04 -9.87
C SER A 6 -2.99 5.60 -8.53
N LYS A 7 -4.20 6.15 -8.50
CA LYS A 7 -4.80 6.72 -7.28
C LYS A 7 -6.32 6.56 -7.34
N ASP A 8 -6.95 6.70 -6.18
CA ASP A 8 -8.39 6.56 -6.01
C ASP A 8 -8.91 5.19 -6.49
N THR A 9 -8.09 4.15 -6.33
CA THR A 9 -8.48 2.78 -6.66
C THR A 9 -9.52 2.27 -5.66
N ARG A 10 -10.21 1.17 -6.00
CA ARG A 10 -11.16 0.56 -5.07
C ARG A 10 -10.52 0.16 -3.73
N PRO A 11 -9.35 -0.50 -3.73
CA PRO A 11 -8.69 -0.81 -2.46
C PRO A 11 -8.34 0.43 -1.67
N GLU A 12 -7.82 1.47 -2.31
CA GLU A 12 -7.51 2.72 -1.64
C GLU A 12 -8.76 3.35 -1.02
N MET A 13 -9.86 3.40 -1.77
CA MET A 13 -11.11 3.96 -1.26
C MET A 13 -11.64 3.18 -0.07
N ALA A 14 -11.52 1.85 -0.08
CA ALA A 14 -11.94 1.03 1.05
C ALA A 14 -11.14 1.38 2.31
N VAL A 15 -9.82 1.52 2.18
CA VAL A 15 -8.95 1.87 3.30
C VAL A 15 -9.29 3.28 3.81
N ARG A 16 -9.50 4.24 2.92
CA ARG A 16 -9.84 5.62 3.30
C ARG A 16 -11.11 5.67 4.13
N ARG A 17 -12.16 4.92 3.73
CA ARG A 17 -13.42 4.89 4.47
C ARG A 17 -13.24 4.31 5.87
N LEU A 18 -12.47 3.23 5.98
CA LEU A 18 -12.23 2.59 7.26
C LEU A 18 -11.46 3.52 8.20
N VAL A 19 -10.40 4.12 7.72
CA VAL A 19 -9.55 5.01 8.52
C VAL A 19 -10.34 6.23 8.98
N HIS A 20 -11.12 6.82 8.10
CA HIS A 20 -11.97 7.97 8.44
C HIS A 20 -13.01 7.57 9.49
N GLY A 21 -13.65 6.42 9.30
CA GLY A 21 -14.63 5.90 10.25
C GLY A 21 -14.04 5.59 11.62
N MET A 22 -12.75 5.29 11.69
CA MET A 22 -12.04 5.04 12.95
C MET A 22 -11.65 6.34 13.67
N GLY A 23 -11.91 7.48 13.06
CA GLY A 23 -11.64 8.78 13.67
C GLY A 23 -10.32 9.42 13.31
N TYR A 24 -9.54 8.81 12.43
CA TYR A 24 -8.27 9.38 12.01
C TYR A 24 -8.43 10.36 10.87
N ARG A 25 -7.61 11.40 10.88
CA ARG A 25 -7.56 12.38 9.80
C ARG A 25 -6.25 12.23 9.05
N TYR A 26 -6.29 12.36 7.74
CA TYR A 26 -5.15 12.09 6.87
C TYR A 26 -5.12 13.03 5.69
N ARG A 27 -3.96 13.13 5.07
CA ARG A 27 -3.77 13.77 3.77
C ARG A 27 -3.62 12.69 2.73
N LEU A 28 -4.06 12.98 1.51
CA LEU A 28 -3.97 12.04 0.41
C LEU A 28 -2.71 12.29 -0.42
N HIS A 29 -2.14 11.21 -0.93
CA HIS A 29 -1.09 11.25 -1.95
C HIS A 29 0.06 12.19 -1.59
N GLY A 30 0.91 11.74 -0.64
CA GLY A 30 2.04 12.53 -0.14
C GLY A 30 3.15 12.69 -1.17
N ARG A 31 2.97 13.59 -2.12
CA ARG A 31 3.90 13.78 -3.26
C ARG A 31 5.28 14.23 -2.83
N ASP A 32 5.42 14.84 -1.68
CA ASP A 32 6.68 15.32 -1.13
C ASP A 32 7.41 14.25 -0.32
N LEU A 33 6.84 13.05 -0.21
CA LEU A 33 7.45 11.94 0.51
C LEU A 33 7.85 10.82 -0.45
N PRO A 34 8.93 10.06 -0.12
CA PRO A 34 9.33 8.93 -0.97
C PRO A 34 8.17 7.96 -1.21
N GLY A 35 8.00 7.55 -2.46
CA GLY A 35 6.96 6.60 -2.85
C GLY A 35 5.57 7.18 -2.99
N CYS A 36 5.38 8.46 -2.74
CA CYS A 36 4.07 9.11 -2.81
C CYS A 36 3.00 8.27 -2.10
N PRO A 37 3.09 8.13 -0.76
CA PRO A 37 2.15 7.30 0.00
C PRO A 37 0.70 7.70 -0.26
N ASP A 38 -0.19 6.72 -0.23
CA ASP A 38 -1.60 6.97 -0.51
C ASP A 38 -2.27 7.78 0.59
N LEU A 39 -1.95 7.48 1.86
CA LEU A 39 -2.47 8.23 3.01
C LEU A 39 -1.29 8.65 3.90
N VAL A 40 -1.33 9.90 4.36
CA VAL A 40 -0.30 10.47 5.22
C VAL A 40 -0.93 10.96 6.51
N PHE A 41 -0.33 10.58 7.64
CA PHE A 41 -0.75 11.00 8.98
C PHE A 41 0.37 11.86 9.58
N PRO A 42 0.40 13.16 9.28
CA PRO A 42 1.56 14.01 9.66
C PRO A 42 1.80 14.04 11.16
N ARG A 43 0.75 14.09 11.96
CA ARG A 43 0.87 14.15 13.42
C ARG A 43 1.56 12.89 13.97
N LEU A 44 1.27 11.73 13.38
CA LEU A 44 1.82 10.47 13.81
C LEU A 44 3.16 10.14 13.15
N ARG A 45 3.52 10.85 12.08
CA ARG A 45 4.65 10.56 11.19
C ARG A 45 4.56 9.13 10.65
N LYS A 46 3.37 8.78 10.22
CA LYS A 46 3.07 7.47 9.65
C LYS A 46 2.40 7.64 8.30
N VAL A 47 2.61 6.67 7.43
CA VAL A 47 1.99 6.67 6.10
C VAL A 47 1.45 5.27 5.80
N LEU A 48 0.47 5.22 4.89
CA LEU A 48 -0.07 3.96 4.37
C LEU A 48 0.14 3.90 2.87
N PHE A 49 0.59 2.75 2.41
CA PHE A 49 0.57 2.39 1.00
C PHE A 49 -0.54 1.38 0.78
N VAL A 50 -1.31 1.55 -0.28
CA VAL A 50 -2.32 0.57 -0.68
C VAL A 50 -1.85 -0.02 -2.00
N HIS A 51 -1.32 -1.24 -1.96
CA HIS A 51 -0.65 -1.86 -3.10
C HIS A 51 -1.54 -2.89 -3.79
N GLY A 52 -1.60 -2.82 -5.12
CA GLY A 52 -2.16 -3.89 -5.92
C GLY A 52 -1.24 -5.11 -5.85
N CYS A 53 -1.82 -6.28 -5.59
CA CYS A 53 -1.02 -7.49 -5.34
C CYS A 53 -0.16 -7.88 -6.55
N PHE A 54 -0.69 -7.76 -7.75
CA PHE A 54 0.04 -8.11 -8.96
C PHE A 54 1.21 -7.14 -9.20
N TRP A 55 0.91 -5.83 -9.20
CA TRP A 55 1.87 -4.81 -9.60
C TRP A 55 3.03 -4.65 -8.64
N HIS A 56 2.81 -4.92 -7.35
CA HIS A 56 3.82 -4.75 -6.31
C HIS A 56 4.36 -6.09 -5.79
N ARG A 57 4.02 -7.19 -6.46
CA ARG A 57 4.53 -8.52 -6.15
C ARG A 57 4.28 -8.90 -4.69
N HIS A 58 3.01 -8.97 -4.31
CA HIS A 58 2.65 -9.41 -2.96
C HIS A 58 3.35 -10.73 -2.63
N PRO A 59 4.15 -10.77 -1.57
CA PRO A 59 5.03 -11.93 -1.32
C PRO A 59 4.31 -13.19 -0.84
N ASN A 60 3.02 -13.08 -0.46
CA ASN A 60 2.27 -14.24 0.00
C ASN A 60 2.04 -15.22 -1.15
N PRO A 61 2.59 -16.47 -1.07
CA PRO A 61 2.45 -17.43 -2.17
C PRO A 61 1.01 -17.88 -2.41
N GLU A 62 0.12 -17.70 -1.43
CA GLU A 62 -1.29 -18.05 -1.57
C GLU A 62 -2.11 -16.94 -2.19
N CYS A 63 -1.53 -15.77 -2.44
CA CYS A 63 -2.26 -14.64 -3.01
C CYS A 63 -2.55 -14.88 -4.49
N LYS A 64 -3.81 -15.13 -4.83
CA LYS A 64 -4.22 -15.39 -6.21
C LYS A 64 -4.10 -14.16 -7.09
N LEU A 65 -4.24 -12.96 -6.52
CA LEU A 65 -4.13 -11.71 -7.26
C LEU A 65 -2.69 -11.42 -7.70
N ALA A 66 -1.70 -12.01 -7.03
CA ALA A 66 -0.30 -11.84 -7.37
C ALA A 66 0.21 -12.90 -8.36
N ARG A 67 -0.68 -13.78 -8.83
CA ARG A 67 -0.30 -14.87 -9.71
C ARG A 67 0.28 -14.33 -11.02
N LEU A 68 1.43 -14.91 -11.42
CA LEU A 68 2.08 -14.52 -12.67
C LEU A 68 1.30 -15.02 -13.87
N PRO A 69 1.27 -14.24 -14.98
CA PRO A 69 0.67 -14.73 -16.22
C PRO A 69 1.45 -15.91 -16.75
N LYS A 70 0.76 -16.77 -17.51
CA LYS A 70 1.39 -17.95 -18.08
C LYS A 70 2.26 -17.64 -19.30
N SER A 71 2.03 -16.50 -19.94
CA SER A 71 2.76 -16.09 -21.13
C SER A 71 3.43 -14.75 -20.92
N ARG A 72 4.42 -14.44 -21.75
CA ARG A 72 5.14 -13.17 -21.73
C ARG A 72 5.85 -12.87 -20.42
N LEU A 73 6.41 -13.92 -19.79
CA LEU A 73 7.17 -13.74 -18.56
C LEU A 73 8.40 -12.87 -18.77
N ASP A 74 9.00 -12.95 -19.95
CA ASP A 74 10.14 -12.11 -20.34
C ASP A 74 9.80 -10.62 -20.31
N PHE A 75 8.53 -10.29 -20.55
CA PHE A 75 8.04 -8.90 -20.48
C PHE A 75 7.68 -8.53 -19.03
N TRP A 76 6.93 -9.41 -18.33
CA TRP A 76 6.36 -9.08 -17.03
C TRP A 76 7.36 -9.14 -15.88
N LEU A 77 8.24 -10.15 -15.85
CA LEU A 77 9.13 -10.33 -14.71
C LEU A 77 10.06 -9.13 -14.46
N PRO A 78 10.77 -8.60 -15.49
CA PRO A 78 11.62 -7.44 -15.24
C PRO A 78 10.86 -6.23 -14.75
N LYS A 79 9.67 -6.00 -15.30
CA LYS A 79 8.85 -4.86 -14.93
C LYS A 79 8.38 -4.96 -13.48
N LEU A 80 7.91 -6.14 -13.08
CA LEU A 80 7.41 -6.36 -11.71
C LEU A 80 8.55 -6.32 -10.70
N GLU A 81 9.72 -6.87 -11.04
CA GLU A 81 10.87 -6.82 -10.15
C GLU A 81 11.39 -5.39 -9.99
N GLU A 82 11.33 -4.57 -11.03
CA GLU A 82 11.70 -3.16 -10.94
C GLU A 82 10.75 -2.41 -10.01
N ASN A 83 9.45 -2.69 -10.10
CA ASN A 83 8.47 -2.09 -9.19
C ASN A 83 8.78 -2.46 -7.74
N ARG A 84 9.09 -3.74 -7.51
CA ARG A 84 9.41 -4.24 -6.18
C ARG A 84 10.67 -3.59 -5.61
N ARG A 85 11.70 -3.46 -6.43
CA ARG A 85 12.95 -2.80 -6.05
C ARG A 85 12.71 -1.33 -5.67
N ARG A 86 11.92 -0.63 -6.49
CA ARG A 86 11.57 0.77 -6.26
C ARG A 86 10.79 0.92 -4.95
N ASP A 87 9.81 0.04 -4.70
CA ASP A 87 9.04 0.08 -3.47
C ASP A 87 9.95 -0.04 -2.25
N ARG A 88 10.89 -0.97 -2.30
CA ARG A 88 11.83 -1.20 -1.20
C ARG A 88 12.70 0.02 -0.93
N GLU A 89 13.24 0.62 -1.99
CA GLU A 89 14.07 1.82 -1.86
C GLU A 89 13.28 2.98 -1.25
N GLN A 90 12.05 3.16 -1.68
CA GLN A 90 11.18 4.22 -1.18
C GLN A 90 10.82 4.01 0.29
N GLN A 91 10.55 2.77 0.67
CA GLN A 91 10.25 2.42 2.06
C GLN A 91 11.45 2.68 2.97
N GLU A 92 12.65 2.31 2.52
CA GLU A 92 13.87 2.58 3.26
C GLU A 92 14.11 4.08 3.43
N ALA A 93 13.86 4.85 2.37
CA ALA A 93 14.01 6.31 2.42
C ALA A 93 13.04 6.93 3.42
N LEU A 94 11.81 6.42 3.51
CA LEU A 94 10.84 6.89 4.50
C LEU A 94 11.34 6.64 5.92
N LEU A 95 11.85 5.45 6.18
CA LEU A 95 12.39 5.13 7.51
C LEU A 95 13.55 6.05 7.87
N ASP A 96 14.42 6.34 6.91
CA ASP A 96 15.55 7.23 7.11
C ASP A 96 15.11 8.65 7.46
N LEU A 97 13.94 9.07 6.96
CA LEU A 97 13.37 10.38 7.27
C LEU A 97 12.60 10.42 8.59
N GLY A 98 12.53 9.30 9.29
CA GLY A 98 11.83 9.23 10.57
C GLY A 98 10.34 8.91 10.46
N TRP A 99 9.91 8.45 9.28
CA TRP A 99 8.53 8.03 9.08
C TRP A 99 8.40 6.52 9.25
N ARG A 100 7.21 6.09 9.62
CA ARG A 100 6.86 4.66 9.65
C ARG A 100 5.83 4.41 8.56
N PHE A 101 5.84 3.22 7.98
CA PHE A 101 4.92 2.87 6.91
C PHE A 101 4.23 1.54 7.17
N LEU A 102 3.07 1.37 6.56
CA LEU A 102 2.36 0.11 6.52
C LEU A 102 1.87 -0.08 5.10
N VAL A 103 2.02 -1.29 4.57
CA VAL A 103 1.46 -1.65 3.28
C VAL A 103 0.17 -2.43 3.50
N VAL A 104 -0.91 -1.94 2.93
CA VAL A 104 -2.19 -2.67 2.86
C VAL A 104 -2.29 -3.23 1.45
N TRP A 105 -2.47 -4.55 1.36
CA TRP A 105 -2.57 -5.21 0.07
C TRP A 105 -4.01 -5.30 -0.40
N GLU A 106 -4.20 -5.24 -1.71
CA GLU A 106 -5.51 -5.30 -2.34
C GLU A 106 -6.35 -6.47 -1.81
N CYS A 107 -5.72 -7.64 -1.67
CA CYS A 107 -6.43 -8.85 -1.22
C CYS A 107 -6.89 -8.78 0.24
N GLU A 108 -6.39 -7.82 1.01
CA GLU A 108 -6.79 -7.64 2.40
C GLU A 108 -8.05 -6.80 2.56
N THR A 109 -8.41 -6.02 1.54
CA THR A 109 -9.50 -5.05 1.68
C THR A 109 -10.88 -5.66 1.85
N PRO A 110 -11.20 -6.86 1.33
CA PRO A 110 -12.50 -7.47 1.60
C PRO A 110 -12.65 -8.02 3.02
N ASP A 111 -11.54 -8.31 3.69
CA ASP A 111 -11.58 -8.86 5.05
C ASP A 111 -11.57 -7.73 6.07
N ILE A 112 -12.72 -7.09 6.26
CA ILE A 112 -12.85 -5.88 7.05
C ILE A 112 -12.39 -6.06 8.50
N PRO A 113 -12.79 -7.12 9.25
CA PRO A 113 -12.35 -7.25 10.64
C PRO A 113 -10.84 -7.30 10.80
N ASN A 114 -10.14 -8.08 9.97
CA ASN A 114 -8.70 -8.18 10.04
C ASN A 114 -8.02 -6.88 9.59
N LEU A 115 -8.56 -6.22 8.58
CA LEU A 115 -8.01 -4.96 8.10
C LEU A 115 -8.13 -3.86 9.15
N VAL A 116 -9.29 -3.77 9.81
CA VAL A 116 -9.50 -2.80 10.88
C VAL A 116 -8.48 -3.01 12.01
N GLU A 117 -8.28 -4.26 12.41
CA GLU A 117 -7.32 -4.57 13.47
C GLU A 117 -5.90 -4.19 13.06
N LYS A 118 -5.50 -4.51 11.84
CA LYS A 118 -4.19 -4.15 11.30
C LYS A 118 -3.98 -2.63 11.32
N LEU A 119 -4.98 -1.89 10.86
CA LEU A 119 -4.92 -0.42 10.84
C LEU A 119 -4.89 0.15 12.24
N ARG A 120 -5.72 -0.38 13.13
CA ARG A 120 -5.78 0.10 14.50
C ARG A 120 -4.45 -0.05 15.21
N MET A 121 -3.82 -1.21 15.06
CA MET A 121 -2.52 -1.47 15.68
C MET A 121 -1.43 -0.55 15.15
N PHE A 122 -1.45 -0.29 13.84
CA PHE A 122 -0.43 0.57 13.24
C PHE A 122 -0.63 2.03 13.63
N LEU A 123 -1.86 2.51 13.63
CA LEU A 123 -2.16 3.93 13.85
C LEU A 123 -2.24 4.33 15.32
N ALA A 124 -2.23 3.36 16.23
CA ALA A 124 -2.22 3.67 17.65
C ALA A 124 -1.00 4.54 17.98
N GLU A 125 -1.21 5.53 18.84
CA GLU A 125 -0.11 6.40 19.26
C GLU A 125 0.84 5.62 20.18
N ASP A 126 2.14 5.77 19.92
CA ASP A 126 3.15 5.19 20.76
C ASP A 126 3.27 6.06 22.03
N GLU A 127 3.21 5.42 23.18
CA GLU A 127 3.39 6.11 24.45
C GLU A 127 4.86 6.28 24.78
#